data_c6d1cc80031b54389016e6a4ad928515
#
_entry.id   c6d1cc80031b54389016e6a4ad928515
#
_cell.length_a   1.000
_cell.length_b   1.000
_cell.length_c   1.000
_cell.angle_alpha   90.00
_cell.angle_beta   90.00
_cell.angle_gamma   90.00
#
_symmetry.space_group_name_H-M   'P 1'
#
loop_
_entity.id
_entity.type
_entity.pdbx_description
1 polymer ?
#
loop_
_entity_poly.entity_id
_entity_poly.type
_entity_poly.pdbx_seq_one_letter_code
_entity_poly.pdbx_strand_id
1 'polypeptide(L)'
;VPEHTSRALNREFEDKLAITVMRRCISNLFLPAPITTALALLRSVKYIREGLSALLRGQLSVAVLDAAAVSVSMLRGDFATAGSVMFMLHLGEILEEWTRKKSVADLASAMSLRVDSVWQQVNGTEVLTKITDVKPGDRIVIRTGGMIPLDGRVVEGEAMVNQSSLTGESMPVAKYPGSPVYAGTVAEEGECVISVEKSSGSGRYDRVVRMIEESEKLKSTAEDKAARMADRLVPYTLGGTALTYLLTRNVTRMLSVLMVDFSCALKLAIP
;
A
#
# COMPACT_ATOMS: atom_id res chain seq x y z
N VAL A 1 5.02 -17.68 0.97
CA VAL A 1 4.62 -16.90 -0.22
C VAL A 1 4.45 -15.41 0.05
N PRO A 2 4.13 -14.92 1.27
CA PRO A 2 4.10 -13.48 1.55
C PRO A 2 5.45 -12.77 1.36
N GLU A 3 6.55 -13.43 1.66
CA GLU A 3 7.90 -12.92 1.41
C GLU A 3 8.18 -12.67 -0.09
N HIS A 4 7.62 -13.49 -0.99
CA HIS A 4 7.78 -13.30 -2.43
C HIS A 4 7.06 -12.05 -2.93
N THR A 5 5.89 -11.73 -2.38
CA THR A 5 5.13 -10.54 -2.77
C THR A 5 5.81 -9.26 -2.29
N SER A 6 6.32 -9.23 -1.05
CA SER A 6 7.06 -8.08 -0.52
C SER A 6 8.40 -7.90 -1.22
N ARG A 7 9.11 -8.99 -1.54
CA ARG A 7 10.36 -8.95 -2.34
C ARG A 7 10.12 -8.49 -3.78
N ALA A 8 9.05 -8.94 -4.41
CA ALA A 8 8.68 -8.50 -5.76
C ALA A 8 8.33 -7.02 -5.79
N LEU A 9 7.60 -6.52 -4.77
CA LEU A 9 7.25 -5.12 -4.63
C LEU A 9 8.49 -4.24 -4.44
N ASN A 10 9.43 -4.68 -3.58
CA ASN A 10 10.70 -3.96 -3.37
C ASN A 10 11.53 -3.90 -4.65
N ARG A 11 11.63 -4.99 -5.41
CA ARG A 11 12.33 -5.01 -6.70
C ARG A 11 11.67 -4.06 -7.71
N GLU A 12 10.35 -4.11 -7.83
CA GLU A 12 9.62 -3.17 -8.72
C GLU A 12 9.90 -1.71 -8.36
N PHE A 13 9.96 -1.40 -7.06
CA PHE A 13 10.30 -0.08 -6.57
C PHE A 13 11.75 0.30 -6.88
N GLU A 14 12.71 -0.59 -6.57
CA GLU A 14 14.14 -0.39 -6.85
C GLU A 14 14.37 -0.17 -8.35
N ASP A 15 13.72 -0.97 -9.21
CA ASP A 15 13.80 -0.84 -10.67
C ASP A 15 13.22 0.50 -11.15
N LYS A 16 12.04 0.90 -10.68
CA LYS A 16 11.43 2.20 -11.02
C LYS A 16 12.30 3.36 -10.58
N LEU A 17 12.84 3.28 -9.37
CA LEU A 17 13.72 4.31 -8.81
C LEU A 17 15.04 4.37 -9.59
N ALA A 18 15.68 3.23 -9.82
CA ALA A 18 16.94 3.14 -10.58
C ALA A 18 16.76 3.66 -12.02
N ILE A 19 15.69 3.27 -12.71
CA ILE A 19 15.40 3.77 -14.07
C ILE A 19 15.16 5.27 -14.06
N THR A 20 14.45 5.80 -13.06
CA THR A 20 14.15 7.24 -12.96
C THR A 20 15.42 8.05 -12.71
N VAL A 21 16.28 7.61 -11.79
CA VAL A 21 17.58 8.25 -11.49
C VAL A 21 18.52 8.13 -12.68
N MET A 22 18.65 6.92 -13.25
CA MET A 22 19.51 6.66 -14.40
C MET A 22 19.10 7.51 -15.60
N ARG A 23 17.80 7.59 -15.90
CA ARG A 23 17.26 8.45 -16.96
C ARG A 23 17.58 9.92 -16.72
N ARG A 24 17.57 10.39 -15.47
CA ARG A 24 17.96 11.75 -15.11
C ARG A 24 19.45 11.99 -15.32
N CYS A 25 20.30 11.06 -14.88
CA CYS A 25 21.75 11.15 -15.06
C CYS A 25 22.13 11.12 -16.54
N ILE A 26 21.57 10.20 -17.31
CA ILE A 26 21.82 10.09 -18.76
C ILE A 26 21.35 11.36 -19.48
N SER A 27 20.14 11.85 -19.14
CA SER A 27 19.59 13.07 -19.74
C SER A 27 20.49 14.29 -19.48
N ASN A 28 21.04 14.42 -18.27
CA ASN A 28 21.88 15.57 -17.94
C ASN A 28 23.31 15.46 -18.49
N LEU A 29 23.82 14.23 -18.66
CA LEU A 29 25.22 14.02 -19.05
C LEU A 29 25.43 13.89 -20.56
N PHE A 30 24.47 13.24 -21.26
CA PHE A 30 24.65 12.85 -22.68
C PHE A 30 23.72 13.57 -23.64
N LEU A 31 22.62 14.19 -23.19
CA LEU A 31 21.70 14.83 -24.12
C LEU A 31 22.04 16.31 -24.33
N PRO A 32 22.06 16.77 -25.60
CA PRO A 32 22.19 18.19 -25.94
C PRO A 32 21.07 19.03 -25.33
N ALA A 33 21.35 20.27 -24.96
CA ALA A 33 20.43 21.22 -24.38
C ALA A 33 19.05 21.30 -25.08
N PRO A 34 18.93 21.34 -26.41
CA PRO A 34 17.64 21.43 -27.06
C PRO A 34 16.75 20.19 -26.84
N ILE A 35 17.35 19.01 -26.72
CA ILE A 35 16.58 17.78 -26.48
C ILE A 35 16.11 17.72 -25.01
N THR A 36 16.94 18.14 -24.07
CA THR A 36 16.55 18.21 -22.66
C THR A 36 15.45 19.21 -22.40
N THR A 37 15.48 20.35 -23.10
CA THR A 37 14.39 21.36 -23.04
C THR A 37 13.08 20.83 -23.63
N ALA A 38 13.12 20.16 -24.78
CA ALA A 38 11.93 19.55 -25.39
C ALA A 38 11.30 18.48 -24.47
N LEU A 39 12.15 17.62 -23.84
CA LEU A 39 11.70 16.61 -22.88
C LEU A 39 11.11 17.26 -21.63
N ALA A 40 11.70 18.35 -21.13
CA ALA A 40 11.17 19.09 -20.00
C ALA A 40 9.81 19.70 -20.31
N LEU A 41 9.62 20.27 -21.50
CA LEU A 41 8.34 20.78 -21.97
C LEU A 41 7.28 19.69 -22.06
N LEU A 42 7.60 18.55 -22.63
CA LEU A 42 6.65 17.41 -22.70
C LEU A 42 6.24 16.90 -21.32
N ARG A 43 7.18 16.82 -20.38
CA ARG A 43 6.88 16.37 -19.00
C ARG A 43 6.09 17.40 -18.21
N SER A 44 6.30 18.69 -18.45
CA SER A 44 5.57 19.77 -17.76
C SER A 44 4.08 19.77 -18.05
N VAL A 45 3.67 19.25 -19.22
CA VAL A 45 2.25 19.20 -19.63
C VAL A 45 1.40 18.44 -18.63
N LYS A 46 1.92 17.33 -18.03
CA LYS A 46 1.21 16.58 -17.01
C LYS A 46 0.88 17.47 -15.81
N TYR A 47 1.87 18.11 -15.22
CA TYR A 47 1.72 18.92 -14.00
C TYR A 47 0.89 20.17 -14.26
N ILE A 48 1.10 20.84 -15.40
CA ILE A 48 0.31 22.03 -15.78
C ILE A 48 -1.17 21.66 -15.98
N ARG A 49 -1.44 20.53 -16.65
CA ARG A 49 -2.81 20.05 -16.85
C ARG A 49 -3.50 19.68 -15.54
N GLU A 50 -2.80 19.02 -14.62
CA GLU A 50 -3.32 18.67 -13.29
C GLU A 50 -3.65 19.92 -12.48
N GLY A 51 -2.73 20.89 -12.40
CA GLY A 51 -2.97 22.14 -11.71
C GLY A 51 -4.09 22.98 -12.34
N LEU A 52 -4.14 23.06 -13.66
CA LEU A 52 -5.20 23.78 -14.37
C LEU A 52 -6.56 23.10 -14.14
N SER A 53 -6.61 21.78 -14.16
CA SER A 53 -7.85 21.04 -13.89
C SER A 53 -8.37 21.26 -12.47
N ALA A 54 -7.46 21.39 -11.49
CA ALA A 54 -7.80 21.70 -10.11
C ALA A 54 -8.36 23.14 -9.98
N LEU A 55 -7.71 24.10 -10.64
CA LEU A 55 -8.19 25.49 -10.71
C LEU A 55 -9.57 25.60 -11.36
N LEU A 56 -9.81 24.91 -12.48
CA LEU A 56 -11.11 24.92 -13.16
C LEU A 56 -12.23 24.29 -12.32
N ARG A 57 -11.88 23.39 -11.38
CA ARG A 57 -12.83 22.82 -10.41
C ARG A 57 -13.03 23.72 -9.18
N GLY A 58 -12.37 24.88 -9.12
CA GLY A 58 -12.40 25.79 -7.98
C GLY A 58 -11.66 25.24 -6.73
N GLN A 59 -10.75 24.29 -6.92
CA GLN A 59 -10.00 23.67 -5.84
C GLN A 59 -8.56 24.20 -5.85
N LEU A 60 -8.18 24.92 -4.79
CA LEU A 60 -6.79 25.32 -4.56
C LEU A 60 -6.07 24.15 -3.87
N SER A 61 -5.59 23.21 -4.67
CA SER A 61 -4.84 22.04 -4.22
C SER A 61 -3.33 22.22 -4.43
N VAL A 62 -2.54 21.33 -3.84
CA VAL A 62 -1.09 21.29 -4.02
C VAL A 62 -0.68 21.20 -5.50
N ALA A 63 -1.46 20.51 -6.33
CA ALA A 63 -1.23 20.45 -7.77
C ALA A 63 -1.18 21.83 -8.43
N VAL A 64 -1.83 22.85 -7.86
CA VAL A 64 -1.77 24.24 -8.34
C VAL A 64 -0.40 24.86 -8.02
N LEU A 65 0.17 24.57 -6.83
CA LEU A 65 1.52 25.03 -6.46
C LEU A 65 2.57 24.41 -7.38
N ASP A 66 2.48 23.10 -7.61
CA ASP A 66 3.38 22.36 -8.50
C ASP A 66 3.33 22.91 -9.93
N ALA A 67 2.12 23.11 -10.45
CA ALA A 67 1.93 23.68 -11.76
C ALA A 67 2.46 25.12 -11.85
N ALA A 68 2.28 25.93 -10.80
CA ALA A 68 2.80 27.29 -10.74
C ALA A 68 4.32 27.30 -10.74
N ALA A 69 4.95 26.45 -9.90
CA ALA A 69 6.43 26.34 -9.80
C ALA A 69 7.04 25.92 -11.14
N VAL A 70 6.46 24.88 -11.78
CA VAL A 70 6.91 24.40 -13.10
C VAL A 70 6.70 25.48 -14.16
N SER A 71 5.50 26.10 -14.20
CA SER A 71 5.19 27.12 -15.21
C SER A 71 6.10 28.36 -15.11
N VAL A 72 6.32 28.88 -13.89
CA VAL A 72 7.18 30.05 -13.68
C VAL A 72 8.63 29.75 -14.06
N SER A 73 9.14 28.56 -13.72
CA SER A 73 10.49 28.13 -14.09
C SER A 73 10.64 28.01 -15.62
N MET A 74 9.62 27.46 -16.29
CA MET A 74 9.57 27.36 -17.76
C MET A 74 9.55 28.73 -18.44
N LEU A 75 8.72 29.66 -17.97
CA LEU A 75 8.60 31.01 -18.52
C LEU A 75 9.90 31.81 -18.38
N ARG A 76 10.70 31.52 -17.36
CA ARG A 76 12.05 32.11 -17.19
C ARG A 76 13.11 31.49 -18.10
N GLY A 77 12.79 30.42 -18.82
CA GLY A 77 13.78 29.63 -19.56
C GLY A 77 14.70 28.80 -18.67
N ASP A 78 14.40 28.68 -17.36
CA ASP A 78 15.18 27.87 -16.41
C ASP A 78 14.65 26.43 -16.41
N PHE A 79 14.96 25.76 -17.52
CA PHE A 79 14.56 24.35 -17.71
C PHE A 79 15.28 23.38 -16.77
N ALA A 80 16.44 23.79 -16.24
CA ALA A 80 17.19 22.97 -15.28
C ALA A 80 16.45 22.90 -13.94
N THR A 81 16.00 24.05 -13.44
CA THR A 81 15.18 24.14 -12.22
C THR A 81 13.84 23.43 -12.42
N ALA A 82 13.12 23.71 -13.50
CA ALA A 82 11.86 23.02 -13.81
C ALA A 82 12.02 21.50 -13.87
N GLY A 83 13.09 21.02 -14.52
CA GLY A 83 13.42 19.61 -14.60
C GLY A 83 13.76 18.98 -13.25
N SER A 84 14.38 19.73 -12.34
CA SER A 84 14.71 19.26 -10.98
C SER A 84 13.44 19.18 -10.12
N VAL A 85 12.56 20.16 -10.20
CA VAL A 85 11.25 20.16 -9.53
C VAL A 85 10.44 18.96 -9.98
N MET A 86 10.24 18.77 -11.29
CA MET A 86 9.50 17.64 -11.84
C MET A 86 10.10 16.29 -11.46
N PHE A 87 11.44 16.20 -11.36
CA PHE A 87 12.10 15.00 -10.91
C PHE A 87 11.80 14.68 -9.43
N MET A 88 11.85 15.70 -8.55
CA MET A 88 11.53 15.55 -7.13
C MET A 88 10.06 15.17 -6.92
N LEU A 89 9.13 15.80 -7.66
CA LEU A 89 7.71 15.45 -7.62
C LEU A 89 7.47 14.00 -8.05
N HIS A 90 8.11 13.57 -9.14
CA HIS A 90 7.99 12.19 -9.61
C HIS A 90 8.59 11.17 -8.65
N LEU A 91 9.72 11.52 -8.00
CA LEU A 91 10.31 10.69 -6.97
C LEU A 91 9.37 10.55 -5.76
N GLY A 92 8.73 11.65 -5.36
CA GLY A 92 7.70 11.65 -4.31
C GLY A 92 6.51 10.74 -4.65
N GLU A 93 6.00 10.80 -5.89
CA GLU A 93 4.93 9.92 -6.38
C GLU A 93 5.31 8.43 -6.27
N ILE A 94 6.54 8.07 -6.68
CA ILE A 94 7.05 6.69 -6.62
C ILE A 94 7.15 6.21 -5.16
N LEU A 95 7.67 7.05 -4.26
CA LEU A 95 7.77 6.73 -2.82
C LEU A 95 6.40 6.56 -2.17
N GLU A 96 5.45 7.46 -2.46
CA GLU A 96 4.08 7.40 -1.95
C GLU A 96 3.39 6.11 -2.42
N GLU A 97 3.48 5.78 -3.72
CA GLU A 97 2.91 4.55 -4.27
C GLU A 97 3.51 3.29 -3.61
N TRP A 98 4.85 3.26 -3.44
CA TRP A 98 5.52 2.14 -2.81
C TRP A 98 5.14 1.99 -1.33
N THR A 99 5.16 3.08 -0.56
CA THR A 99 4.82 3.06 0.87
C THR A 99 3.40 2.55 1.08
N ARG A 100 2.45 3.03 0.26
CA ARG A 100 1.06 2.57 0.30
C ARG A 100 0.95 1.07 -0.01
N LYS A 101 1.55 0.61 -1.12
CA LYS A 101 1.54 -0.80 -1.52
C LYS A 101 2.22 -1.69 -0.48
N LYS A 102 3.34 -1.22 0.10
CA LYS A 102 4.08 -1.96 1.11
C LYS A 102 3.31 -2.07 2.42
N SER A 103 2.69 -1.00 2.89
CA SER A 103 1.85 -1.03 4.10
C SER A 103 0.72 -2.05 3.98
N VAL A 104 0.04 -2.08 2.82
CA VAL A 104 -1.02 -3.07 2.54
C VAL A 104 -0.45 -4.49 2.48
N ALA A 105 0.69 -4.68 1.82
CA ALA A 105 1.33 -6.00 1.70
C ALA A 105 1.84 -6.53 3.04
N ASP A 106 2.44 -5.68 3.87
CA ASP A 106 2.96 -6.05 5.19
C ASP A 106 1.80 -6.38 6.14
N LEU A 107 0.70 -5.62 6.10
CA LEU A 107 -0.51 -5.90 6.84
C LEU A 107 -1.15 -7.23 6.39
N ALA A 108 -1.31 -7.43 5.08
CA ALA A 108 -1.79 -8.68 4.51
C ALA A 108 -0.86 -9.87 4.87
N SER A 109 0.45 -9.64 4.94
CA SER A 109 1.43 -10.65 5.34
C SER A 109 1.35 -10.98 6.83
N ALA A 110 1.23 -9.98 7.69
CA ALA A 110 1.08 -10.17 9.13
C ALA A 110 -0.22 -10.93 9.47
N MET A 111 -1.22 -10.84 8.60
CA MET A 111 -2.53 -11.46 8.77
C MET A 111 -2.73 -12.71 7.94
N SER A 112 -1.92 -12.95 6.90
CA SER A 112 -2.04 -14.12 6.04
C SER A 112 -1.24 -15.30 6.60
N LEU A 113 -1.84 -15.98 7.55
CA LEU A 113 -1.61 -17.41 7.74
C LEU A 113 -2.31 -18.13 6.55
N ARG A 114 -1.76 -17.99 5.33
CA ARG A 114 -2.36 -18.64 4.15
C ARG A 114 -1.88 -20.07 4.08
N VAL A 115 -2.80 -20.97 4.32
CA VAL A 115 -2.68 -22.37 3.91
C VAL A 115 -3.19 -22.44 2.46
N ASP A 116 -2.32 -22.68 1.50
CA ASP A 116 -2.71 -22.77 0.08
C ASP A 116 -3.36 -24.11 -0.25
N SER A 117 -2.98 -25.18 0.48
CA SER A 117 -3.44 -26.56 0.25
C SER A 117 -3.62 -27.29 1.57
N VAL A 118 -4.55 -28.20 1.61
CA VAL A 118 -4.93 -29.01 2.76
C VAL A 118 -4.96 -30.49 2.42
N TRP A 119 -4.72 -31.34 3.40
CA TRP A 119 -4.91 -32.77 3.25
C TRP A 119 -6.38 -33.12 3.46
N GLN A 120 -7.08 -33.39 2.36
CA GLN A 120 -8.48 -33.79 2.36
C GLN A 120 -8.59 -35.30 2.43
N GLN A 121 -9.43 -35.82 3.31
CA GLN A 121 -9.73 -37.25 3.42
C GLN A 121 -10.90 -37.58 2.48
N VAL A 122 -10.60 -38.30 1.41
CA VAL A 122 -11.59 -38.75 0.42
C VAL A 122 -11.56 -40.28 0.36
N ASN A 123 -12.66 -40.94 0.69
CA ASN A 123 -12.79 -42.41 0.69
C ASN A 123 -11.66 -43.13 1.46
N GLY A 124 -11.24 -42.56 2.59
CA GLY A 124 -10.17 -43.14 3.42
C GLY A 124 -8.74 -42.86 2.92
N THR A 125 -8.57 -42.14 1.81
CA THR A 125 -7.26 -41.74 1.28
C THR A 125 -7.09 -40.24 1.44
N GLU A 126 -5.87 -39.80 1.78
CA GLU A 126 -5.53 -38.40 1.88
C GLU A 126 -5.08 -37.85 0.53
N VAL A 127 -5.69 -36.77 0.10
CA VAL A 127 -5.40 -36.07 -1.15
C VAL A 127 -5.06 -34.62 -0.86
N LEU A 128 -3.96 -34.12 -1.42
CA LEU A 128 -3.60 -32.71 -1.30
C LEU A 128 -4.50 -31.87 -2.20
N THR A 129 -5.40 -31.09 -1.58
CA THR A 129 -6.41 -30.27 -2.28
C THR A 129 -6.18 -28.81 -2.02
N LYS A 130 -6.40 -27.94 -3.00
CA LYS A 130 -6.35 -26.50 -2.80
C LYS A 130 -7.48 -26.07 -1.87
N ILE A 131 -7.20 -25.15 -0.95
CA ILE A 131 -8.18 -24.66 0.02
C ILE A 131 -9.42 -24.05 -0.64
N THR A 132 -9.24 -23.47 -1.85
CA THR A 132 -10.34 -22.88 -2.65
C THR A 132 -11.35 -23.91 -3.16
N ASP A 133 -10.92 -25.16 -3.28
CA ASP A 133 -11.72 -26.25 -3.83
C ASP A 133 -12.47 -27.05 -2.74
N VAL A 134 -12.14 -26.78 -1.46
CA VAL A 134 -12.74 -27.40 -0.28
C VAL A 134 -14.15 -26.83 -0.05
N LYS A 135 -15.09 -27.76 0.15
CA LYS A 135 -16.52 -27.46 0.35
C LYS A 135 -16.97 -27.75 1.80
N PRO A 136 -18.05 -27.12 2.26
CA PRO A 136 -18.67 -27.51 3.51
C PRO A 136 -19.04 -28.99 3.50
N GLY A 137 -18.70 -29.68 4.59
CA GLY A 137 -18.86 -31.14 4.72
C GLY A 137 -17.62 -31.94 4.38
N ASP A 138 -16.62 -31.38 3.69
CA ASP A 138 -15.36 -32.06 3.43
C ASP A 138 -14.58 -32.30 4.71
N ARG A 139 -13.79 -33.37 4.71
CA ARG A 139 -12.95 -33.77 5.84
C ARG A 139 -11.50 -33.37 5.57
N ILE A 140 -10.89 -32.68 6.52
CA ILE A 140 -9.51 -32.21 6.44
C ILE A 140 -8.71 -32.79 7.61
N VAL A 141 -7.52 -33.31 7.33
CA VAL A 141 -6.59 -33.84 8.33
C VAL A 141 -5.69 -32.71 8.82
N ILE A 142 -5.68 -32.52 10.15
CA ILE A 142 -4.82 -31.56 10.83
C ILE A 142 -3.81 -32.33 11.69
N ARG A 143 -2.53 -32.12 11.42
CA ARG A 143 -1.42 -32.77 12.12
C ARG A 143 -0.78 -31.81 13.12
N THR A 144 -0.05 -32.38 14.06
CA THR A 144 0.77 -31.62 15.04
C THR A 144 1.60 -30.55 14.35
N GLY A 145 1.59 -29.34 14.89
CA GLY A 145 2.23 -28.15 14.31
C GLY A 145 1.46 -27.54 13.13
N GLY A 146 0.38 -28.19 12.70
CA GLY A 146 -0.45 -27.73 11.59
C GLY A 146 -1.44 -26.65 12.01
N MET A 147 -1.60 -25.65 11.14
CA MET A 147 -2.65 -24.65 11.30
C MET A 147 -3.99 -25.16 10.77
N ILE A 148 -5.04 -24.87 11.51
CA ILE A 148 -6.41 -25.14 11.11
C ILE A 148 -6.82 -24.07 10.07
N PRO A 149 -7.06 -24.46 8.82
CA PRO A 149 -7.25 -23.51 7.73
C PRO A 149 -8.67 -22.98 7.59
N LEU A 150 -9.67 -23.73 8.09
CA LEU A 150 -11.09 -23.44 7.93
C LEU A 150 -11.86 -23.73 9.22
N ASP A 151 -12.94 -22.98 9.46
CA ASP A 151 -13.87 -23.25 10.57
C ASP A 151 -14.55 -24.61 10.38
N GLY A 152 -14.63 -25.40 11.45
CA GLY A 152 -15.23 -26.71 11.39
C GLY A 152 -15.41 -27.37 12.74
N ARG A 153 -15.74 -28.69 12.73
CA ARG A 153 -15.81 -29.53 13.91
C ARG A 153 -14.90 -30.74 13.80
N VAL A 154 -14.29 -31.10 14.90
CA VAL A 154 -13.55 -32.36 14.98
C VAL A 154 -14.52 -33.52 14.80
N VAL A 155 -14.19 -34.44 13.89
CA VAL A 155 -15.00 -35.67 13.64
C VAL A 155 -14.25 -36.92 14.07
N GLU A 156 -12.89 -36.91 14.01
CA GLU A 156 -12.04 -38.02 14.43
C GLU A 156 -10.76 -37.50 15.08
N GLY A 157 -10.19 -38.26 16.03
CA GLY A 157 -8.96 -37.92 16.72
C GLY A 157 -9.15 -36.86 17.81
N GLU A 158 -8.03 -36.46 18.40
CA GLU A 158 -7.97 -35.40 19.41
C GLU A 158 -6.72 -34.55 19.22
N ALA A 159 -6.79 -33.25 19.55
CA ALA A 159 -5.67 -32.35 19.45
C ALA A 159 -5.71 -31.27 20.53
N MET A 160 -4.54 -30.83 20.98
CA MET A 160 -4.38 -29.62 21.79
C MET A 160 -4.23 -28.44 20.85
N VAL A 161 -5.19 -27.52 20.86
CA VAL A 161 -5.27 -26.42 19.91
C VAL A 161 -4.99 -25.09 20.62
N ASN A 162 -3.94 -24.40 20.16
CA ASN A 162 -3.64 -23.03 20.58
C ASN A 162 -4.55 -22.06 19.85
N GLN A 163 -5.33 -21.30 20.63
CA GLN A 163 -6.28 -20.31 20.13
C GLN A 163 -5.84 -18.87 20.45
N SER A 164 -4.60 -18.64 20.85
CA SER A 164 -4.08 -17.33 21.27
C SER A 164 -4.24 -16.26 20.21
N SER A 165 -4.18 -16.63 18.93
CA SER A 165 -4.43 -15.73 17.80
C SER A 165 -5.85 -15.14 17.76
N LEU A 166 -6.82 -15.82 18.41
CA LEU A 166 -8.24 -15.41 18.43
C LEU A 166 -8.69 -14.88 19.80
N THR A 167 -8.21 -15.49 20.86
CA THR A 167 -8.66 -15.19 22.23
C THR A 167 -7.66 -14.41 23.05
N GLY A 168 -6.39 -14.39 22.63
CA GLY A 168 -5.27 -13.86 23.40
C GLY A 168 -4.77 -14.79 24.52
N GLU A 169 -5.44 -15.92 24.76
CA GLU A 169 -5.05 -16.89 25.79
C GLU A 169 -4.01 -17.87 25.26
N SER A 170 -2.88 -17.98 25.94
CA SER A 170 -1.74 -18.79 25.51
C SER A 170 -1.88 -20.29 25.84
N MET A 171 -2.84 -20.70 26.68
CA MET A 171 -3.02 -22.12 27.04
C MET A 171 -3.75 -22.86 25.93
N PRO A 172 -3.18 -23.96 25.39
CA PRO A 172 -3.85 -24.81 24.43
C PRO A 172 -5.11 -25.45 25.02
N VAL A 173 -6.14 -25.58 24.21
CA VAL A 173 -7.44 -26.15 24.57
C VAL A 173 -7.59 -27.53 23.92
N ALA A 174 -7.92 -28.54 24.71
CA ALA A 174 -8.17 -29.88 24.19
C ALA A 174 -9.45 -29.88 23.32
N LYS A 175 -9.36 -30.49 22.14
CA LYS A 175 -10.44 -30.67 21.17
C LYS A 175 -10.67 -32.14 20.93
N TYR A 176 -11.92 -32.54 21.08
CA TYR A 176 -12.41 -33.93 20.93
C TYR A 176 -13.48 -33.97 19.82
N PRO A 177 -13.87 -35.14 19.34
CA PRO A 177 -14.98 -35.28 18.40
C PRO A 177 -16.21 -34.50 18.84
N GLY A 178 -16.77 -33.68 17.95
CA GLY A 178 -17.85 -32.73 18.22
C GLY A 178 -17.39 -31.33 18.65
N SER A 179 -16.15 -31.13 19.04
CA SER A 179 -15.62 -29.80 19.43
C SER A 179 -15.50 -28.88 18.23
N PRO A 180 -15.86 -27.59 18.36
CA PRO A 180 -15.65 -26.61 17.32
C PRO A 180 -14.17 -26.20 17.26
N VAL A 181 -13.68 -26.02 16.04
CA VAL A 181 -12.33 -25.49 15.74
C VAL A 181 -12.44 -24.31 14.79
N TYR A 182 -11.48 -23.42 14.87
CA TYR A 182 -11.52 -22.15 14.17
C TYR A 182 -10.29 -21.95 13.29
N ALA A 183 -10.50 -21.38 12.12
CA ALA A 183 -9.42 -21.01 11.21
C ALA A 183 -8.43 -20.06 11.89
N GLY A 184 -7.13 -20.27 11.59
CA GLY A 184 -6.03 -19.46 12.16
C GLY A 184 -5.54 -19.93 13.52
N THR A 185 -6.07 -21.03 14.08
CA THR A 185 -5.55 -21.70 15.29
C THR A 185 -4.58 -22.81 14.91
N VAL A 186 -3.72 -23.23 15.84
CA VAL A 186 -2.64 -24.20 15.58
C VAL A 186 -2.83 -25.44 16.48
N ALA A 187 -2.77 -26.63 15.90
CA ALA A 187 -2.71 -27.88 16.66
C ALA A 187 -1.27 -28.04 17.17
N GLU A 188 -1.05 -27.84 18.48
CA GLU A 188 0.29 -28.00 19.09
C GLU A 188 0.64 -29.47 19.30
N GLU A 189 -0.33 -30.30 19.71
CA GLU A 189 -0.16 -31.72 19.93
C GLU A 189 -1.37 -32.48 19.42
N GLY A 190 -1.14 -33.72 19.00
CA GLY A 190 -2.17 -34.62 18.49
C GLY A 190 -2.47 -34.44 17.01
N GLU A 191 -3.39 -35.28 16.52
CA GLU A 191 -3.87 -35.25 15.14
C GLU A 191 -5.40 -35.40 15.15
N CYS A 192 -6.07 -34.61 14.36
CA CYS A 192 -7.52 -34.68 14.25
C CYS A 192 -7.98 -34.47 12.82
N VAL A 193 -9.14 -35.06 12.51
CA VAL A 193 -9.87 -34.82 11.27
C VAL A 193 -11.02 -33.89 11.59
N ILE A 194 -11.11 -32.81 10.84
CA ILE A 194 -12.19 -31.84 10.97
C ILE A 194 -13.15 -31.92 9.79
N SER A 195 -14.44 -31.81 10.05
CA SER A 195 -15.44 -31.55 9.02
C SER A 195 -15.61 -30.05 8.87
N VAL A 196 -15.42 -29.54 7.64
CA VAL A 196 -15.53 -28.12 7.32
C VAL A 196 -16.97 -27.65 7.41
N GLU A 197 -17.23 -26.62 8.21
CA GLU A 197 -18.57 -26.01 8.30
C GLU A 197 -18.75 -24.86 7.30
N LYS A 198 -17.68 -24.12 7.00
CA LYS A 198 -17.74 -22.97 6.11
C LYS A 198 -16.59 -23.00 5.11
N SER A 199 -16.92 -22.74 3.87
CA SER A 199 -15.89 -22.61 2.81
C SER A 199 -15.01 -21.36 3.01
N SER A 200 -13.86 -21.35 2.34
CA SER A 200 -12.97 -20.21 2.30
C SER A 200 -13.72 -18.92 1.93
N GLY A 201 -13.47 -17.84 2.66
CA GLY A 201 -14.12 -16.53 2.45
C GLY A 201 -15.35 -16.24 3.31
N SER A 202 -15.85 -17.21 4.08
CA SER A 202 -17.07 -17.04 4.92
C SER A 202 -16.83 -17.28 6.43
N GLY A 203 -15.61 -17.63 6.83
CA GLY A 203 -15.22 -17.92 8.21
C GLY A 203 -15.16 -16.69 9.12
N ARG A 204 -14.92 -16.94 10.41
CA ARG A 204 -14.67 -15.86 11.40
C ARG A 204 -13.40 -15.08 11.06
N TYR A 205 -12.37 -15.78 10.62
CA TYR A 205 -11.11 -15.20 10.17
C TYR A 205 -11.31 -14.25 8.97
N ASP A 206 -12.07 -14.66 7.96
CA ASP A 206 -12.39 -13.82 6.80
C ASP A 206 -13.18 -12.56 7.18
N ARG A 207 -13.97 -12.65 8.25
CA ARG A 207 -14.68 -11.49 8.82
C ARG A 207 -13.71 -10.50 9.45
N VAL A 208 -12.69 -10.98 10.18
CA VAL A 208 -11.64 -10.16 10.77
C VAL A 208 -10.83 -9.49 9.64
N VAL A 209 -10.45 -10.26 8.62
CA VAL A 209 -9.74 -9.71 7.44
C VAL A 209 -10.58 -8.62 6.76
N ARG A 210 -11.88 -8.83 6.55
CA ARG A 210 -12.77 -7.80 6.01
C ARG A 210 -12.90 -6.57 6.90
N MET A 211 -13.00 -6.75 8.22
CA MET A 211 -13.04 -5.61 9.15
C MET A 211 -11.76 -4.77 9.06
N ILE A 212 -10.63 -5.40 8.77
CA ILE A 212 -9.36 -4.71 8.60
C ILE A 212 -9.29 -4.01 7.25
N GLU A 213 -9.74 -4.67 6.17
CA GLU A 213 -9.88 -4.03 4.85
C GLU A 213 -10.86 -2.84 4.92
N GLU A 214 -11.92 -2.93 5.71
CA GLU A 214 -12.84 -1.82 5.98
C GLU A 214 -12.19 -0.75 6.86
N SER A 215 -11.36 -1.14 7.84
CA SER A 215 -10.56 -0.21 8.65
C SER A 215 -9.49 0.51 7.81
N GLU A 216 -8.91 -0.15 6.81
CA GLU A 216 -8.01 0.52 5.84
C GLU A 216 -8.75 1.57 4.99
N LYS A 217 -9.98 1.31 4.60
CA LYS A 217 -10.82 2.35 3.99
C LYS A 217 -11.05 3.54 4.93
N LEU A 218 -11.09 3.32 6.24
CA LEU A 218 -11.14 4.38 7.26
C LEU A 218 -9.79 5.09 7.42
N LYS A 219 -8.66 4.40 7.22
CA LYS A 219 -7.32 5.00 7.17
C LYS A 219 -7.18 5.93 5.96
N SER A 220 -7.76 5.58 4.81
CA SER A 220 -7.86 6.47 3.66
C SER A 220 -8.58 7.78 3.98
N THR A 221 -9.50 7.79 4.96
CA THR A 221 -10.12 9.03 5.44
C THR A 221 -9.18 9.92 6.26
N ALA A 222 -8.16 9.36 6.91
CA ALA A 222 -7.12 10.14 7.59
C ALA A 222 -6.13 10.73 6.57
N GLU A 223 -5.75 9.97 5.55
CA GLU A 223 -4.96 10.45 4.42
C GLU A 223 -5.69 11.54 3.66
N ASP A 224 -6.99 11.38 3.40
CA ASP A 224 -7.84 12.40 2.79
C ASP A 224 -8.00 13.66 3.67
N LYS A 225 -8.03 13.50 5.00
CA LYS A 225 -8.04 14.67 5.92
C LYS A 225 -6.71 15.42 5.88
N ALA A 226 -5.60 14.71 5.83
CA ALA A 226 -4.29 15.32 5.74
C ALA A 226 -4.07 16.00 4.38
N ALA A 227 -4.48 15.38 3.28
CA ALA A 227 -4.48 16.01 1.97
C ALA A 227 -5.32 17.30 1.97
N ARG A 228 -6.52 17.27 2.56
CA ARG A 228 -7.37 18.47 2.72
C ARG A 228 -6.74 19.53 3.64
N MET A 229 -5.96 19.13 4.64
CA MET A 229 -5.21 20.08 5.47
C MET A 229 -4.08 20.73 4.66
N ALA A 230 -3.35 19.96 3.87
CA ALA A 230 -2.33 20.48 2.97
C ALA A 230 -2.94 21.46 1.96
N ASP A 231 -4.07 21.10 1.35
CA ASP A 231 -4.79 21.98 0.42
C ASP A 231 -5.26 23.31 1.08
N ARG A 232 -5.62 23.28 2.37
CA ARG A 232 -5.96 24.52 3.10
C ARG A 232 -4.78 25.45 3.29
N LEU A 233 -3.55 24.96 3.27
CA LEU A 233 -2.35 25.78 3.38
C LEU A 233 -1.95 26.43 2.04
N VAL A 234 -2.44 25.91 0.91
CA VAL A 234 -2.13 26.41 -0.44
C VAL A 234 -2.38 27.91 -0.60
N PRO A 235 -3.52 28.48 -0.19
CA PRO A 235 -3.75 29.93 -0.33
C PRO A 235 -2.75 30.76 0.50
N TYR A 236 -2.31 30.28 1.66
CA TYR A 236 -1.30 30.97 2.48
C TYR A 236 0.08 30.91 1.82
N THR A 237 0.44 29.78 1.23
CA THR A 237 1.70 29.61 0.49
C THR A 237 1.70 30.49 -0.76
N LEU A 238 0.61 30.57 -1.50
CA LEU A 238 0.45 31.46 -2.65
C LEU A 238 0.52 32.94 -2.22
N GLY A 239 -0.15 33.29 -1.12
CA GLY A 239 -0.08 34.64 -0.54
C GLY A 239 1.31 35.04 -0.10
N GLY A 240 2.02 34.15 0.62
CA GLY A 240 3.42 34.32 1.02
C GLY A 240 4.37 34.45 -0.17
N THR A 241 4.14 33.65 -1.20
CA THR A 241 4.90 33.68 -2.46
C THR A 241 4.72 35.04 -3.18
N ALA A 242 3.48 35.49 -3.30
CA ALA A 242 3.18 36.80 -3.90
C ALA A 242 3.78 37.95 -3.07
N LEU A 243 3.66 37.90 -1.74
CA LEU A 243 4.26 38.89 -0.84
C LEU A 243 5.80 38.92 -0.96
N THR A 244 6.43 37.75 -1.00
CA THR A 244 7.88 37.63 -1.18
C THR A 244 8.31 38.26 -2.51
N TYR A 245 7.57 38.04 -3.58
CA TYR A 245 7.84 38.68 -4.87
C TYR A 245 7.70 40.19 -4.82
N LEU A 246 6.62 40.70 -4.21
CA LEU A 246 6.39 42.15 -4.07
C LEU A 246 7.50 42.84 -3.27
N LEU A 247 7.97 42.21 -2.17
CA LEU A 247 9.00 42.77 -1.31
C LEU A 247 10.41 42.68 -1.90
N THR A 248 10.74 41.54 -2.51
CA THR A 248 12.12 41.27 -2.97
C THR A 248 12.33 41.51 -4.46
N ARG A 249 11.25 41.52 -5.25
CA ARG A 249 11.25 41.49 -6.72
C ARG A 249 12.19 40.44 -7.30
N ASN A 250 12.46 39.40 -6.53
CA ASN A 250 13.36 38.31 -6.91
C ASN A 250 12.55 37.01 -7.08
N VAL A 251 12.43 36.56 -8.32
CA VAL A 251 11.67 35.37 -8.68
C VAL A 251 12.31 34.10 -8.09
N THR A 252 13.63 34.07 -7.91
CA THR A 252 14.27 32.90 -7.29
C THR A 252 13.88 32.74 -5.84
N ARG A 253 13.81 33.83 -5.06
CA ARG A 253 13.32 33.80 -3.69
C ARG A 253 11.83 33.47 -3.62
N MET A 254 11.04 33.98 -4.57
CA MET A 254 9.63 33.64 -4.72
C MET A 254 9.46 32.13 -4.96
N LEU A 255 10.22 31.54 -5.88
CA LEU A 255 10.19 30.11 -6.16
C LEU A 255 10.63 29.28 -4.95
N SER A 256 11.62 29.74 -4.18
CA SER A 256 12.04 29.04 -2.94
C SER A 256 10.91 28.95 -1.92
N VAL A 257 10.08 30.01 -1.79
CA VAL A 257 8.89 29.97 -0.90
C VAL A 257 7.81 29.05 -1.49
N LEU A 258 7.59 29.10 -2.80
CA LEU A 258 6.59 28.28 -3.48
C LEU A 258 6.95 26.77 -3.36
N MET A 259 8.25 26.44 -3.35
CA MET A 259 8.75 25.06 -3.25
C MET A 259 8.80 24.52 -1.80
N VAL A 260 8.57 25.36 -0.78
CA VAL A 260 8.35 24.89 0.60
C VAL A 260 6.98 24.23 0.67
N ASP A 261 6.93 23.01 0.17
CA ASP A 261 5.72 22.23 0.15
C ASP A 261 5.63 21.33 1.38
N PHE A 262 4.71 21.70 2.29
CA PHE A 262 4.37 20.87 3.45
C PHE A 262 3.64 19.58 3.06
N SER A 263 3.12 19.48 1.82
CA SER A 263 2.33 18.34 1.40
C SER A 263 3.17 17.09 1.21
N CYS A 264 4.38 17.21 0.64
CA CYS A 264 5.29 16.07 0.50
C CYS A 264 5.72 15.53 1.87
N ALA A 265 6.03 16.41 2.83
CA ALA A 265 6.36 16.00 4.19
C ALA A 265 5.16 15.32 4.89
N LEU A 266 3.96 15.85 4.69
CA LEU A 266 2.73 15.33 5.30
C LEU A 266 2.34 13.98 4.68
N LYS A 267 2.43 13.84 3.36
CA LYS A 267 2.14 12.59 2.63
C LYS A 267 3.11 11.46 3.00
N LEU A 268 4.38 11.78 3.28
CA LEU A 268 5.39 10.80 3.70
C LEU A 268 5.32 10.45 5.20
N ALA A 269 4.71 11.31 6.02
CA ALA A 269 4.65 11.12 7.47
C ALA A 269 3.41 10.34 7.95
N ILE A 270 2.40 10.15 7.09
CA ILE A 270 1.10 9.57 7.46
C ILE A 270 1.01 8.04 7.26
N PRO A 271 1.71 7.39 6.31
CA PRO A 271 1.60 5.95 6.11
C PRO A 271 2.02 5.10 7.29
#